data_52a8ff0e39190421dfa07e19f7e2bdfd
#
_entry.id   52a8ff0e39190421dfa07e19f7e2bdfd
#
_cell.length_a   1.000
_cell.length_b   1.000
_cell.length_c   1.000
_cell.angle_alpha   90.00
_cell.angle_beta   90.00
_cell.angle_gamma   90.00
#
_symmetry.space_group_name_H-M   'P 1'
#
loop_
_entity.id
_entity.type
_entity.pdbx_description
1 polymer ?
#
loop_
_entity_poly.entity_id
_entity_poly.type
_entity_poly.pdbx_seq_one_letter_code
_entity_poly.pdbx_strand_id
1 'polypeptide(L)'
;LRSTQDPMSYLLGFDAGRPIQNSFGGPEIAGRPFYNEDFTRLNFDVRRGSLAQVLGEIADHLHDPRPPTYYVASLLVDGALPGFSQANGLPLAEHDIDAPPSIWIGNRVVASCHFDEPNNIACCAVGRRRFTLFPPDQIANLYPGPFDPTPGGQVVSVVDFDDPDHDRHPRF
;
A
#
# COMPACT_ATOMS: atom_id res chain seq x y z
N LEU A 1 -1.59 -15.53 9.71
CA LEU A 1 -0.33 -15.08 9.07
C LEU A 1 0.83 -14.90 10.06
N ARG A 2 0.65 -14.22 11.20
CA ARG A 2 1.74 -13.95 12.16
C ARG A 2 2.38 -15.21 12.77
N SER A 3 1.67 -16.31 12.82
CA SER A 3 2.15 -17.58 13.37
C SER A 3 2.79 -18.50 12.32
N THR A 4 2.80 -18.13 11.05
CA THR A 4 3.39 -18.95 10.00
C THR A 4 4.87 -18.61 9.79
N GLN A 5 5.69 -19.63 9.55
CA GLN A 5 7.11 -19.46 9.25
C GLN A 5 7.34 -18.92 7.84
N ASP A 6 6.43 -19.19 6.91
CA ASP A 6 6.47 -18.70 5.53
C ASP A 6 5.12 -18.08 5.15
N PRO A 7 4.99 -16.77 5.34
CA PRO A 7 3.75 -16.06 5.01
C PRO A 7 3.44 -15.99 3.52
N MET A 8 4.45 -16.09 2.63
CA MET A 8 4.22 -16.07 1.19
C MET A 8 3.59 -17.37 0.72
N SER A 9 4.14 -18.50 1.08
CA SER A 9 3.55 -19.81 0.79
C SER A 9 2.19 -19.97 1.44
N TYR A 10 1.98 -19.43 2.64
CA TYR A 10 0.68 -19.43 3.29
C TYR A 10 -0.38 -18.69 2.48
N LEU A 11 -0.07 -17.49 1.98
CA LEU A 11 -0.97 -16.72 1.12
C LEU A 11 -1.27 -17.44 -0.20
N LEU A 12 -0.25 -18.03 -0.81
CA LEU A 12 -0.41 -18.80 -2.06
C LEU A 12 -1.33 -19.99 -1.89
N GLY A 13 -1.44 -20.56 -0.69
CA GLY A 13 -2.39 -21.63 -0.39
C GLY A 13 -3.87 -21.23 -0.55
N PHE A 14 -4.17 -19.93 -0.57
CA PHE A 14 -5.52 -19.40 -0.80
C PHE A 14 -5.70 -18.77 -2.19
N ASP A 15 -4.65 -18.68 -3.01
CA ASP A 15 -4.69 -17.99 -4.29
C ASP A 15 -5.76 -18.59 -5.24
N ALA A 16 -6.69 -17.75 -5.67
CA ALA A 16 -7.71 -18.14 -6.66
C ALA A 16 -7.13 -18.31 -8.08
N GLY A 17 -5.85 -18.05 -8.29
CA GLY A 17 -5.18 -18.11 -9.60
C GLY A 17 -5.62 -17.01 -10.56
N ARG A 18 -6.26 -15.95 -10.07
CA ARG A 18 -6.71 -14.81 -10.88
C ARG A 18 -5.61 -13.76 -11.00
N PRO A 19 -5.45 -13.11 -12.17
CA PRO A 19 -4.54 -11.98 -12.29
C PRO A 19 -4.89 -10.87 -11.32
N ILE A 20 -3.91 -10.39 -10.57
CA ILE A 20 -4.02 -9.26 -9.68
C ILE A 20 -3.30 -8.04 -10.28
N GLN A 21 -3.74 -6.85 -9.85
CA GLN A 21 -3.07 -5.61 -10.20
C GLN A 21 -2.00 -5.29 -9.16
N ASN A 22 -0.84 -4.84 -9.61
CA ASN A 22 0.21 -4.32 -8.74
C ASN A 22 0.86 -3.08 -9.37
N SER A 23 1.33 -2.19 -8.51
CA SER A 23 2.18 -1.05 -8.88
C SER A 23 3.63 -1.47 -8.83
N PHE A 24 4.39 -1.07 -9.84
CA PHE A 24 5.83 -1.31 -9.95
C PHE A 24 6.57 -0.01 -10.22
N GLY A 25 7.63 0.24 -9.46
CA GLY A 25 8.59 1.30 -9.72
C GLY A 25 10.02 0.81 -9.54
N GLY A 26 10.93 1.38 -10.30
CA GLY A 26 12.35 1.05 -10.16
C GLY A 26 12.93 1.55 -8.80
N PRO A 27 14.20 1.23 -8.53
CA PRO A 27 14.87 1.65 -7.28
C PRO A 27 14.96 3.17 -7.10
N GLU A 28 14.81 3.93 -8.18
CA GLU A 28 14.85 5.40 -8.19
C GLU A 28 13.71 6.04 -7.41
N ILE A 29 12.54 5.40 -7.35
CA ILE A 29 11.41 5.93 -6.59
C ILE A 29 11.51 5.67 -5.07
N ALA A 30 12.54 4.97 -4.63
CA ALA A 30 12.88 4.72 -3.22
C ALA A 30 11.69 4.18 -2.37
N GLY A 31 10.82 3.37 -2.96
CA GLY A 31 9.65 2.82 -2.28
C GLY A 31 8.43 3.73 -2.26
N ARG A 32 8.47 4.90 -2.89
CA ARG A 32 7.38 5.89 -2.87
C ARG A 32 6.63 5.95 -4.22
N PRO A 33 5.56 5.17 -4.41
CA PRO A 33 4.62 5.40 -5.52
C PRO A 33 4.00 6.78 -5.38
N PHE A 34 4.28 7.65 -6.37
CA PHE A 34 3.95 9.06 -6.29
C PHE A 34 3.75 9.67 -7.68
N TYR A 35 3.73 10.97 -7.76
CA TYR A 35 3.74 11.71 -9.01
C TYR A 35 5.17 11.83 -9.58
N ASN A 36 5.27 12.12 -10.88
CA ASN A 36 6.47 12.66 -11.49
C ASN A 36 6.69 14.13 -11.04
N GLU A 37 7.77 14.77 -11.48
CA GLU A 37 8.17 16.10 -11.01
C GLU A 37 7.14 17.20 -11.28
N ASP A 38 6.41 17.12 -12.39
CA ASP A 38 5.43 18.12 -12.82
C ASP A 38 3.96 17.75 -12.45
N PHE A 39 3.76 16.67 -11.70
CA PHE A 39 2.46 16.15 -11.27
C PHE A 39 1.50 15.77 -12.39
N THR A 40 1.99 15.58 -13.62
CA THR A 40 1.16 15.23 -14.78
C THR A 40 0.99 13.73 -14.96
N ARG A 41 1.85 12.91 -14.35
CA ARG A 41 1.86 11.45 -14.42
C ARG A 41 2.31 10.86 -13.10
N LEU A 42 2.17 9.54 -13.00
CA LEU A 42 2.71 8.78 -11.88
C LEU A 42 4.15 8.34 -12.17
N ASN A 43 4.95 8.15 -11.12
CA ASN A 43 6.34 7.69 -11.20
C ASN A 43 6.48 6.17 -11.19
N PHE A 44 5.38 5.45 -11.36
CA PHE A 44 5.32 3.99 -11.36
C PHE A 44 4.38 3.47 -12.44
N ASP A 45 4.55 2.20 -12.80
CA ASP A 45 3.68 1.50 -13.73
C ASP A 45 2.65 0.65 -12.98
N VAL A 46 1.47 0.48 -13.58
CA VAL A 46 0.46 -0.47 -13.13
C VAL A 46 0.56 -1.72 -13.98
N ARG A 47 0.81 -2.86 -13.37
CA ARG A 47 0.99 -4.17 -14.02
C ARG A 47 -0.09 -5.13 -13.59
N ARG A 48 -0.29 -6.18 -14.38
CA ARG A 48 -1.11 -7.35 -14.03
C ARG A 48 -0.24 -8.61 -14.08
N GLY A 49 -0.39 -9.46 -13.06
CA GLY A 49 0.33 -10.71 -12.95
C GLY A 49 -0.33 -11.66 -11.97
N SER A 50 0.21 -12.85 -11.77
CA SER A 50 -0.25 -13.75 -10.72
C SER A 50 0.25 -13.29 -9.35
N LEU A 51 -0.45 -13.67 -8.28
CA LEU A 51 0.02 -13.43 -6.92
C LEU A 51 1.40 -14.09 -6.69
N ALA A 52 1.59 -15.31 -7.21
CA ALA A 52 2.86 -16.03 -7.11
C ALA A 52 4.03 -15.25 -7.74
N GLN A 53 3.80 -14.64 -8.91
CA GLN A 53 4.81 -13.81 -9.56
C GLN A 53 5.19 -12.61 -8.70
N VAL A 54 4.21 -11.85 -8.21
CA VAL A 54 4.46 -10.65 -7.39
C VAL A 54 5.18 -11.00 -6.09
N LEU A 55 4.77 -12.08 -5.42
CA LEU A 55 5.43 -12.53 -4.19
C LEU A 55 6.86 -13.04 -4.47
N GLY A 56 7.10 -13.72 -5.60
CA GLY A 56 8.43 -14.13 -6.03
C GLY A 56 9.35 -12.92 -6.27
N GLU A 57 8.88 -11.94 -7.04
CA GLU A 57 9.61 -10.69 -7.28
C GLU A 57 9.95 -9.95 -5.97
N ILE A 58 9.03 -9.91 -5.00
CA ILE A 58 9.29 -9.35 -3.67
C ILE A 58 10.37 -10.18 -2.94
N ALA A 59 10.27 -11.52 -3.00
CA ALA A 59 11.22 -12.42 -2.32
C ALA A 59 12.64 -12.26 -2.86
N ASP A 60 12.81 -12.13 -4.17
CA ASP A 60 14.09 -11.96 -4.84
C ASP A 60 14.83 -10.69 -4.37
N HIS A 61 14.08 -9.68 -3.92
CA HIS A 61 14.61 -8.38 -3.50
C HIS A 61 14.55 -8.11 -1.99
N LEU A 62 14.27 -9.12 -1.15
CA LEU A 62 14.13 -8.93 0.32
C LEU A 62 15.39 -8.36 0.98
N HIS A 63 16.57 -8.67 0.44
CA HIS A 63 17.85 -8.25 1.02
C HIS A 63 18.51 -7.10 0.25
N ASP A 64 17.86 -6.60 -0.81
CA ASP A 64 18.41 -5.47 -1.54
C ASP A 64 18.37 -4.20 -0.69
N PRO A 65 19.46 -3.43 -0.65
CA PRO A 65 19.46 -2.16 0.06
C PRO A 65 18.58 -1.11 -0.63
N ARG A 66 18.41 -1.20 -1.95
CA ARG A 66 17.57 -0.32 -2.78
C ARG A 66 16.74 -1.17 -3.75
N PRO A 67 15.73 -1.88 -3.24
CA PRO A 67 14.91 -2.75 -4.09
C PRO A 67 14.01 -1.94 -5.02
N PRO A 68 13.59 -2.51 -6.15
CA PRO A 68 12.40 -2.02 -6.85
C PRO A 68 11.19 -2.03 -5.93
N THR A 69 10.20 -1.24 -6.25
CA THR A 69 8.95 -1.14 -5.47
C THR A 69 7.90 -2.04 -6.10
N TYR A 70 7.33 -2.91 -5.30
CA TYR A 70 6.16 -3.74 -5.63
C TYR A 70 5.07 -3.44 -4.64
N TYR A 71 3.87 -3.12 -5.14
CA TYR A 71 2.76 -2.78 -4.26
C TYR A 71 1.41 -3.23 -4.84
N VAL A 72 0.79 -4.19 -4.15
CA VAL A 72 -0.60 -4.58 -4.36
C VAL A 72 -1.44 -3.78 -3.36
N ALA A 73 -2.25 -2.88 -3.86
CA ALA A 73 -3.09 -2.01 -3.05
C ALA A 73 -4.53 -2.50 -3.06
N SER A 74 -5.15 -2.57 -1.88
CA SER A 74 -6.60 -2.81 -1.70
C SER A 74 -7.15 -4.03 -2.46
N LEU A 75 -6.41 -5.15 -2.45
CA LEU A 75 -6.89 -6.38 -3.06
C LEU A 75 -7.99 -6.99 -2.19
N LEU A 76 -9.20 -7.10 -2.73
CA LEU A 76 -10.33 -7.73 -2.04
C LEU A 76 -10.03 -9.20 -1.73
N VAL A 77 -10.03 -9.53 -0.43
CA VAL A 77 -9.61 -10.84 0.06
C VAL A 77 -10.49 -11.96 -0.46
N ASP A 78 -11.80 -11.85 -0.33
CA ASP A 78 -12.72 -12.95 -0.67
C ASP A 78 -12.69 -13.33 -2.15
N GLY A 79 -12.38 -12.35 -3.02
CA GLY A 79 -12.29 -12.59 -4.46
C GLY A 79 -10.94 -13.17 -4.92
N ALA A 80 -9.87 -12.82 -4.24
CA ALA A 80 -8.50 -13.19 -4.61
C ALA A 80 -7.97 -14.39 -3.80
N LEU A 81 -8.40 -14.51 -2.55
CA LEU A 81 -7.91 -15.46 -1.56
C LEU A 81 -9.08 -16.18 -0.87
N PRO A 82 -9.88 -17.00 -1.59
CA PRO A 82 -11.06 -17.66 -1.04
C PRO A 82 -10.68 -18.54 0.17
N GLY A 83 -11.43 -18.39 1.25
CA GLY A 83 -11.17 -19.10 2.51
C GLY A 83 -10.20 -18.41 3.46
N PHE A 84 -9.49 -17.36 3.02
CA PHE A 84 -8.53 -16.65 3.86
C PHE A 84 -9.20 -15.97 5.07
N SER A 85 -10.32 -15.29 4.87
CA SER A 85 -11.07 -14.61 5.94
C SER A 85 -11.53 -15.59 7.02
N GLN A 86 -12.00 -16.77 6.62
CA GLN A 86 -12.43 -17.82 7.55
C GLN A 86 -11.25 -18.36 8.39
N ALA A 87 -10.09 -18.54 7.77
CA ALA A 87 -8.89 -19.05 8.42
C ALA A 87 -8.17 -17.99 9.29
N ASN A 88 -8.41 -16.70 9.02
CA ASN A 88 -7.72 -15.58 9.66
C ASN A 88 -8.71 -14.53 10.20
N GLY A 89 -9.75 -14.98 10.90
CA GLY A 89 -10.73 -14.09 11.50
C GLY A 89 -10.10 -13.05 12.42
N LEU A 90 -10.63 -11.82 12.37
CA LEU A 90 -10.28 -10.75 13.30
C LEU A 90 -11.26 -10.77 14.47
N PRO A 91 -10.82 -10.99 15.71
CA PRO A 91 -11.69 -10.96 16.90
C PRO A 91 -12.39 -9.61 17.12
N LEU A 92 -11.94 -8.56 16.42
CA LEU A 92 -12.50 -7.20 16.49
C LEU A 92 -13.69 -6.99 15.54
N ALA A 93 -14.04 -7.97 14.71
CA ALA A 93 -15.18 -7.88 13.78
C ALA A 93 -16.58 -7.85 14.47
N GLU A 94 -16.62 -7.89 15.79
CA GLU A 94 -17.85 -7.61 16.56
C GLU A 94 -18.21 -6.11 16.58
N HIS A 95 -17.37 -5.26 16.07
CA HIS A 95 -17.63 -3.83 15.90
C HIS A 95 -18.05 -3.58 14.46
N ASP A 96 -19.33 -3.37 14.20
CA ASP A 96 -20.04 -2.83 13.02
C ASP A 96 -19.16 -2.31 11.82
N ILE A 97 -18.16 -3.08 11.41
CA ILE A 97 -17.36 -2.78 10.23
C ILE A 97 -17.98 -3.56 9.08
N ASP A 98 -18.91 -2.94 8.40
CA ASP A 98 -19.54 -3.45 7.19
C ASP A 98 -18.68 -3.17 5.95
N ALA A 99 -17.40 -3.50 6.03
CA ALA A 99 -16.47 -3.35 4.91
C ALA A 99 -15.81 -4.69 4.58
N PRO A 100 -15.79 -5.09 3.28
CA PRO A 100 -15.09 -6.31 2.89
C PRO A 100 -13.60 -6.20 3.21
N PRO A 101 -12.99 -7.27 3.77
CA PRO A 101 -11.57 -7.24 4.07
C PRO A 101 -10.75 -7.11 2.80
N SER A 102 -9.77 -6.21 2.84
CA SER A 102 -8.79 -6.02 1.78
C SER A 102 -7.39 -6.30 2.30
N ILE A 103 -6.48 -6.69 1.42
CA ILE A 103 -5.08 -6.92 1.76
C ILE A 103 -4.17 -6.01 0.92
N TRP A 104 -3.15 -5.47 1.57
CA TRP A 104 -2.05 -4.73 0.95
C TRP A 104 -0.78 -5.55 1.07
N ILE A 105 -0.11 -5.78 -0.06
CA ILE A 105 1.11 -6.57 -0.13
C ILE A 105 2.18 -5.71 -0.78
N GLY A 106 3.34 -5.62 -0.16
CA GLY A 106 4.45 -4.85 -0.72
C GLY A 106 5.74 -5.11 0.03
N ASN A 107 6.83 -4.60 -0.53
CA ASN A 107 8.12 -4.62 0.13
C ASN A 107 8.34 -3.31 0.95
N ARG A 108 9.31 -2.48 0.62
CA ARG A 108 9.54 -1.18 1.28
C ARG A 108 8.70 -0.10 0.60
N VAL A 109 7.45 0.05 1.02
CA VAL A 109 6.52 1.02 0.42
C VAL A 109 6.20 2.14 1.40
N VAL A 110 6.30 3.38 0.92
CA VAL A 110 5.87 4.59 1.60
C VAL A 110 4.66 5.14 0.88
N ALA A 111 3.49 5.01 1.50
CA ALA A 111 2.27 5.64 1.00
C ALA A 111 2.25 7.12 1.45
N SER A 112 2.04 8.04 0.51
CA SER A 112 1.89 9.46 0.81
C SER A 112 0.70 9.70 1.73
N CYS A 113 0.74 10.77 2.52
CA CYS A 113 -0.33 11.11 3.46
C CYS A 113 -1.65 11.34 2.71
N HIS A 114 -2.69 10.63 3.12
CA HIS A 114 -4.05 10.68 2.59
C HIS A 114 -5.04 10.24 3.68
N PHE A 115 -6.31 10.35 3.40
CA PHE A 115 -7.35 9.73 4.22
C PHE A 115 -8.26 8.88 3.35
N ASP A 116 -8.82 7.85 3.94
CA ASP A 116 -9.86 7.01 3.35
C ASP A 116 -11.23 7.46 3.87
N GLU A 117 -12.27 7.47 3.03
CA GLU A 117 -13.60 7.90 3.45
C GLU A 117 -14.23 7.00 4.53
N PRO A 118 -14.18 5.65 4.40
CA PRO A 118 -14.72 4.78 5.44
C PRO A 118 -13.78 4.68 6.64
N ASN A 119 -14.37 4.49 7.82
CA ASN A 119 -13.59 4.02 8.96
C ASN A 119 -12.97 2.66 8.64
N ASN A 120 -11.71 2.46 9.00
CA ASN A 120 -11.02 1.21 8.77
C ASN A 120 -10.18 0.77 9.96
N ILE A 121 -9.81 -0.51 9.98
CA ILE A 121 -8.86 -1.08 10.92
C ILE A 121 -7.69 -1.64 10.13
N ALA A 122 -6.51 -1.07 10.31
CA ALA A 122 -5.29 -1.52 9.66
C ALA A 122 -4.52 -2.52 10.53
N CYS A 123 -4.43 -3.76 10.07
CA CYS A 123 -3.72 -4.84 10.75
C CYS A 123 -2.40 -5.15 10.05
N CYS A 124 -1.25 -4.90 10.71
CA CYS A 124 0.04 -5.35 10.20
C CYS A 124 0.21 -6.85 10.46
N ALA A 125 -0.05 -7.67 9.44
CA ALA A 125 0.02 -9.14 9.55
C ALA A 125 1.46 -9.67 9.44
N VAL A 126 2.28 -9.07 8.58
CA VAL A 126 3.68 -9.46 8.33
C VAL A 126 4.56 -8.22 8.26
N GLY A 127 5.78 -8.31 8.76
CA GLY A 127 6.74 -7.21 8.73
C GLY A 127 6.47 -6.11 9.76
N ARG A 128 6.78 -4.88 9.38
CA ARG A 128 6.59 -3.68 10.21
C ARG A 128 5.92 -2.59 9.41
N ARG A 129 5.01 -1.86 10.05
CA ARG A 129 4.35 -0.70 9.47
C ARG A 129 4.36 0.46 10.46
N ARG A 130 4.71 1.64 9.97
CA ARG A 130 4.60 2.90 10.72
C ARG A 130 3.45 3.71 10.13
N PHE A 131 2.62 4.27 10.99
CA PHE A 131 1.62 5.26 10.64
C PHE A 131 2.04 6.60 11.22
N THR A 132 2.08 7.64 10.40
CA THR A 132 2.22 9.02 10.84
C THR A 132 0.88 9.69 10.64
N LEU A 133 0.29 10.17 11.72
CA LEU A 133 -1.04 10.78 11.72
C LEU A 133 -0.93 12.28 11.92
N PHE A 134 -1.68 13.02 11.15
CA PHE A 134 -1.80 14.46 11.25
C PHE A 134 -3.21 14.84 11.69
N PRO A 135 -3.38 15.89 12.51
CA PRO A 135 -4.70 16.39 12.86
C PRO A 135 -5.48 16.85 11.62
N PRO A 136 -6.81 16.66 11.57
CA PRO A 136 -7.63 17.01 10.41
C PRO A 136 -7.57 18.50 10.02
N ASP A 137 -7.34 19.39 10.97
CA ASP A 137 -7.19 20.82 10.74
C ASP A 137 -5.89 21.22 10.04
N GLN A 138 -4.93 20.26 9.90
CA GLN A 138 -3.67 20.48 9.21
C GLN A 138 -3.73 20.21 7.70
N ILE A 139 -4.86 19.87 7.13
CA ILE A 139 -5.00 19.51 5.72
C ILE A 139 -4.40 20.56 4.77
N ALA A 140 -4.57 21.85 5.07
CA ALA A 140 -3.99 22.93 4.25
C ALA A 140 -2.46 23.00 4.34
N ASN A 141 -1.87 22.53 5.42
CA ASN A 141 -0.42 22.47 5.64
C ASN A 141 0.20 21.20 5.06
N LEU A 142 -0.63 20.21 4.74
CA LEU A 142 -0.22 18.98 4.06
C LEU A 142 -0.16 19.12 2.53
N TYR A 143 -0.53 20.27 1.98
CA TYR A 143 -0.48 20.56 0.56
C TYR A 143 -1.10 19.43 -0.28
N PRO A 144 -2.45 19.30 -0.31
CA PRO A 144 -3.13 18.31 -1.13
C PRO A 144 -2.76 18.46 -2.61
N GLY A 145 -2.45 17.35 -3.25
CA GLY A 145 -2.06 17.29 -4.65
C GLY A 145 -3.24 17.29 -5.63
N PRO A 146 -2.98 16.95 -6.90
CA PRO A 146 -4.02 16.88 -7.94
C PRO A 146 -5.10 15.85 -7.64
N PHE A 147 -6.31 16.06 -8.18
CA PHE A 147 -7.39 15.08 -8.19
C PHE A 147 -7.18 13.99 -9.25
N ASP A 148 -6.40 14.28 -10.31
CA ASP A 148 -6.11 13.36 -11.39
C ASP A 148 -4.77 13.75 -12.07
N PRO A 149 -3.84 12.81 -12.23
CA PRO A 149 -3.88 11.44 -11.67
C PRO A 149 -3.68 11.41 -10.15
N THR A 150 -4.03 10.28 -9.52
CA THR A 150 -3.72 10.03 -8.10
C THR A 150 -2.97 8.71 -7.92
N PRO A 151 -2.02 8.62 -6.97
CA PRO A 151 -1.27 7.38 -6.74
C PRO A 151 -2.12 6.20 -6.24
N GLY A 152 -3.22 6.46 -5.55
CA GLY A 152 -4.04 5.43 -4.92
C GLY A 152 -5.54 5.60 -5.07
N GLY A 153 -6.00 6.49 -5.97
CA GLY A 153 -7.41 6.75 -6.19
C GLY A 153 -7.98 7.93 -5.39
N GLN A 154 -7.27 8.40 -4.36
CA GLN A 154 -7.60 9.58 -3.56
C GLN A 154 -6.49 10.61 -3.63
N VAL A 155 -6.84 11.87 -3.34
CA VAL A 155 -5.87 12.97 -3.23
C VAL A 155 -4.88 12.66 -2.12
N VAL A 156 -3.60 12.83 -2.41
CA VAL A 156 -2.52 12.65 -1.44
C VAL A 156 -1.75 13.95 -1.23
N SER A 157 -1.11 14.09 -0.07
CA SER A 157 -0.17 15.17 0.19
C SER A 157 1.00 15.14 -0.80
N VAL A 158 1.40 16.29 -1.32
CA VAL A 158 2.60 16.40 -2.16
C VAL A 158 3.89 16.53 -1.34
N VAL A 159 3.78 16.67 -0.03
CA VAL A 159 4.94 16.77 0.86
C VAL A 159 5.55 15.39 1.07
N ASP A 160 6.87 15.31 0.94
CA ASP A 160 7.64 14.20 1.51
C ASP A 160 7.93 14.48 2.98
N PHE A 161 7.19 13.84 3.89
CA PHE A 161 7.36 14.13 5.32
C PHE A 161 8.57 13.43 5.98
N ASP A 162 9.24 12.54 5.24
CA ASP A 162 10.53 11.97 5.68
C ASP A 162 11.72 12.88 5.24
N ASP A 163 11.53 13.71 4.18
CA ASP A 163 12.50 14.70 3.69
C ASP A 163 11.78 15.96 3.16
N PRO A 164 11.18 16.79 4.03
CA PRO A 164 10.34 17.89 3.60
C PRO A 164 11.13 19.05 3.00
N ASP A 165 10.72 19.48 1.82
CA ASP A 165 11.19 20.72 1.18
C ASP A 165 10.40 21.92 1.74
N HIS A 166 10.95 22.56 2.76
CA HIS A 166 10.32 23.72 3.40
C HIS A 166 10.31 25.00 2.54
N ASP A 167 11.13 25.09 1.50
CA ASP A 167 11.07 26.21 0.55
C ASP A 167 9.83 26.09 -0.35
N ARG A 168 9.48 24.87 -0.76
CA ARG A 168 8.24 24.58 -1.51
C ARG A 168 7.01 24.47 -0.61
N HIS A 169 7.19 24.02 0.62
CA HIS A 169 6.10 23.73 1.58
C HIS A 169 6.32 24.42 2.93
N PRO A 170 6.34 25.78 2.96
CA PRO A 170 6.76 26.54 4.15
C PRO A 170 5.80 26.43 5.34
N ARG A 171 4.62 25.82 5.17
CA ARG A 171 3.65 25.61 6.26
C ARG A 171 3.62 24.19 6.79
N PHE A 172 4.41 23.29 6.23
CA PHE A 172 4.54 21.91 6.70
C PHE A 172 5.38 21.81 7.97
#